data_5e03acc54c2e479dc2556b8d7e8f86ff
#
_entry.id   5e03acc54c2e479dc2556b8d7e8f86ff
#
_cell.length_a   1.000
_cell.length_b   1.000
_cell.length_c   1.000
_cell.angle_alpha   90.00
_cell.angle_beta   90.00
_cell.angle_gamma   90.00
#
_symmetry.space_group_name_H-M   'P 1'
#
loop_
_entity.id
_entity.type
_entity.pdbx_description
1 polymer ?
#
loop_
_entity_poly.entity_id
_entity_poly.type
_entity_poly.pdbx_seq_one_letter_code
_entity_poly.pdbx_strand_id
1 'polypeptide(L)'
;MENFADSTKVAWQTDDGKTTFCVPIASVIHGFIYNTAIFDELKLTPPTTVAEFHAVLDKIKADGKYTALDIGTADQWESATMGFQNIGPTYWQGEDGRKALIAGTAKFTDAPYIDTWKELASWAPYMGDGYQAQKYPDSQNLFTLGKAAIYPAGSWDIPTFEKQADLKFAAFPPPVVKAGDQCYISDQLDHGIGLNPKSPNLDAAKTFLTWVASPSFAAVYANALPGFFPLSNAKIDVKDPVAKQFLSWRQTCKATIRNSYQILNRGTPNLENELWGVSAQVMNGALAPDAAGKQLQADLDKWYHPAK
;
A
#
# COMPACT_ATOMS: atom_id res chain seq x y z
N MET A 1 -5.77 6.11 -25.68
CA MET A 1 -5.68 4.95 -24.72
C MET A 1 -4.64 3.92 -25.13
N GLU A 2 -4.06 4.01 -26.33
CA GLU A 2 -3.02 3.09 -26.84
C GLU A 2 -1.72 3.10 -26.02
N ASN A 3 -1.42 4.21 -25.34
CA ASN A 3 -0.24 4.37 -24.49
C ASN A 3 -0.32 3.61 -23.15
N PHE A 4 -1.39 2.84 -22.91
CA PHE A 4 -1.61 2.14 -21.64
C PHE A 4 -1.87 0.66 -21.89
N ALA A 5 -1.24 -0.20 -21.07
CA ALA A 5 -1.52 -1.63 -21.08
C ALA A 5 -2.97 -1.91 -20.63
N ASP A 6 -3.58 -3.00 -21.10
CA ASP A 6 -4.95 -3.36 -20.71
C ASP A 6 -5.07 -3.61 -19.20
N SER A 7 -4.04 -4.18 -18.57
CA SER A 7 -4.00 -4.39 -17.12
C SER A 7 -4.09 -3.08 -16.32
N THR A 8 -3.65 -1.96 -16.88
CA THR A 8 -3.72 -0.65 -16.20
C THR A 8 -5.06 0.04 -16.37
N LYS A 9 -5.87 -0.39 -17.35
CA LYS A 9 -7.20 0.18 -17.61
C LYS A 9 -8.28 -0.43 -16.72
N VAL A 10 -8.06 -1.64 -16.21
CA VAL A 10 -9.05 -2.43 -15.45
C VAL A 10 -9.69 -1.64 -14.30
N ALA A 11 -8.92 -0.77 -13.64
CA ALA A 11 -9.42 0.05 -12.54
C ALA A 11 -10.49 1.08 -12.95
N TRP A 12 -10.53 1.45 -14.23
CA TRP A 12 -11.38 2.53 -14.75
C TRP A 12 -12.24 2.08 -15.92
N GLN A 13 -12.51 0.79 -16.02
CA GLN A 13 -13.40 0.20 -17.01
C GLN A 13 -14.72 -0.26 -16.37
N THR A 14 -15.76 -0.33 -17.20
CA THR A 14 -16.97 -1.08 -16.86
C THR A 14 -16.64 -2.58 -16.72
N ASP A 15 -17.49 -3.34 -16.02
CA ASP A 15 -17.24 -4.76 -15.75
C ASP A 15 -17.14 -5.61 -17.02
N ASP A 16 -17.83 -5.19 -18.07
CA ASP A 16 -17.77 -5.83 -19.40
C ASP A 16 -16.54 -5.38 -20.23
N GLY A 17 -15.69 -4.50 -19.67
CA GLY A 17 -14.48 -3.98 -20.30
C GLY A 17 -14.71 -3.07 -21.53
N LYS A 18 -15.98 -2.75 -21.87
CA LYS A 18 -16.30 -2.04 -23.11
C LYS A 18 -16.08 -0.53 -23.02
N THR A 19 -16.20 0.03 -21.83
CA THR A 19 -16.09 1.49 -21.62
C THR A 19 -15.01 1.79 -20.60
N THR A 20 -14.07 2.67 -20.97
CA THR A 20 -13.09 3.24 -20.05
C THR A 20 -13.50 4.68 -19.75
N PHE A 21 -13.73 5.01 -18.48
CA PHE A 21 -14.27 6.30 -18.04
C PHE A 21 -13.23 7.26 -17.48
N CYS A 22 -11.97 6.82 -17.29
CA CYS A 22 -10.85 7.65 -16.88
C CYS A 22 -9.60 7.34 -17.69
N VAL A 23 -8.71 8.31 -17.81
CA VAL A 23 -7.33 8.11 -18.25
C VAL A 23 -6.53 7.62 -17.04
N PRO A 24 -5.91 6.44 -17.08
CA PRO A 24 -5.02 5.96 -16.04
C PRO A 24 -3.80 6.86 -15.92
N ILE A 25 -3.42 7.28 -14.73
CA ILE A 25 -2.26 8.18 -14.55
C ILE A 25 -1.11 7.46 -13.87
N ALA A 26 -1.32 7.00 -12.65
CA ALA A 26 -0.25 6.44 -11.84
C ALA A 26 -0.72 5.31 -10.93
N SER A 27 0.22 4.45 -10.59
CA SER A 27 0.13 3.55 -9.45
C SER A 27 1.08 3.96 -8.35
N VAL A 28 0.88 3.39 -7.16
CA VAL A 28 1.72 3.53 -5.99
C VAL A 28 2.07 2.14 -5.45
N ILE A 29 3.29 1.97 -4.96
CA ILE A 29 3.78 0.68 -4.46
C ILE A 29 3.88 0.75 -2.94
N HIS A 30 3.37 -0.29 -2.26
CA HIS A 30 3.47 -0.43 -0.82
C HIS A 30 4.80 -1.09 -0.42
N GLY A 31 5.32 -0.71 0.75
CA GLY A 31 6.55 -1.23 1.32
C GLY A 31 6.85 -0.59 2.66
N PHE A 32 8.12 -0.52 3.00
CA PHE A 32 8.61 0.13 4.21
C PHE A 32 9.68 1.14 3.85
N ILE A 33 9.60 2.32 4.45
CA ILE A 33 10.65 3.33 4.41
C ILE A 33 11.38 3.28 5.76
N TYR A 34 12.71 3.40 5.74
CA TYR A 34 13.51 3.37 6.95
C TYR A 34 14.55 4.50 6.98
N ASN A 35 14.86 4.98 8.17
CA ASN A 35 15.88 5.98 8.40
C ASN A 35 17.26 5.33 8.35
N THR A 36 18.05 5.65 7.32
CA THR A 36 19.36 5.02 7.10
C THR A 36 20.38 5.42 8.18
N ALA A 37 20.28 6.63 8.73
CA ALA A 37 21.18 7.05 9.80
C ALA A 37 20.97 6.24 11.09
N ILE A 38 19.72 5.93 11.45
CA ILE A 38 19.42 5.05 12.59
C ILE A 38 19.91 3.62 12.31
N PHE A 39 19.71 3.11 11.10
CA PHE A 39 20.18 1.78 10.73
C PHE A 39 21.71 1.69 10.79
N ASP A 40 22.42 2.72 10.31
CA ASP A 40 23.88 2.78 10.38
C ASP A 40 24.37 2.85 11.84
N GLU A 41 23.76 3.71 12.69
CA GLU A 41 24.08 3.86 14.12
C GLU A 41 23.93 2.52 14.85
N LEU A 42 22.84 1.80 14.61
CA LEU A 42 22.52 0.54 15.28
C LEU A 42 23.11 -0.69 14.56
N LYS A 43 23.84 -0.50 13.46
CA LYS A 43 24.40 -1.57 12.60
C LYS A 43 23.33 -2.56 12.19
N LEU A 44 22.22 -2.04 11.62
CA LEU A 44 21.11 -2.81 11.11
C LEU A 44 21.21 -2.93 9.59
N THR A 45 20.62 -4.00 9.05
CA THR A 45 20.40 -4.19 7.62
C THR A 45 18.90 -4.31 7.35
N PRO A 46 18.39 -3.82 6.20
CA PRO A 46 16.98 -4.02 5.85
C PRO A 46 16.60 -5.50 5.89
N PRO A 47 15.50 -5.86 6.57
CA PRO A 47 15.07 -7.23 6.71
C PRO A 47 14.50 -7.78 5.40
N THR A 48 14.71 -9.06 5.13
CA THR A 48 14.16 -9.79 3.97
C THR A 48 13.05 -10.76 4.38
N THR A 49 13.07 -11.21 5.64
CA THR A 49 12.06 -12.12 6.21
C THR A 49 11.34 -11.50 7.39
N VAL A 50 10.14 -12.00 7.69
CA VAL A 50 9.37 -11.59 8.87
C VAL A 50 10.17 -11.78 10.16
N ALA A 51 10.92 -12.89 10.28
CA ALA A 51 11.77 -13.12 11.45
C ALA A 51 12.89 -12.07 11.59
N GLU A 52 13.54 -11.70 10.49
CA GLU A 52 14.54 -10.62 10.48
C GLU A 52 13.89 -9.25 10.79
N PHE A 53 12.67 -9.00 10.30
CA PHE A 53 11.94 -7.78 10.60
C PHE A 53 11.70 -7.62 12.11
N HIS A 54 11.20 -8.67 12.78
CA HIS A 54 11.04 -8.66 14.22
C HIS A 54 12.38 -8.49 14.96
N ALA A 55 13.45 -9.17 14.52
CA ALA A 55 14.77 -9.01 15.12
C ALA A 55 15.30 -7.57 15.00
N VAL A 56 15.04 -6.88 13.89
CA VAL A 56 15.36 -5.45 13.71
C VAL A 56 14.54 -4.60 14.67
N LEU A 57 13.21 -4.83 14.74
CA LEU A 57 12.33 -4.10 15.64
C LEU A 57 12.74 -4.29 17.13
N ASP A 58 13.05 -5.51 17.54
CA ASP A 58 13.53 -5.83 18.91
C ASP A 58 14.81 -5.06 19.24
N LYS A 59 15.76 -5.00 18.30
CA LYS A 59 17.03 -4.31 18.51
C LYS A 59 16.85 -2.82 18.63
N ILE A 60 15.98 -2.19 17.82
CA ILE A 60 15.69 -0.76 17.91
C ILE A 60 14.97 -0.46 19.24
N LYS A 61 13.98 -1.29 19.61
CA LYS A 61 13.24 -1.15 20.86
C LYS A 61 14.16 -1.29 22.09
N ALA A 62 15.10 -2.24 22.06
CA ALA A 62 16.04 -2.46 23.15
C ALA A 62 17.02 -1.29 23.35
N ASP A 63 17.38 -0.57 22.27
CA ASP A 63 18.17 0.66 22.33
C ASP A 63 17.42 1.79 23.04
N GLY A 64 16.10 1.86 22.87
CA GLY A 64 15.21 2.77 23.60
C GLY A 64 15.26 4.25 23.17
N LYS A 65 16.09 4.61 22.18
CA LYS A 65 16.25 5.98 21.69
C LYS A 65 15.21 6.36 20.64
N TYR A 66 14.74 5.38 19.87
CA TYR A 66 13.89 5.58 18.73
C TYR A 66 12.61 4.75 18.81
N THR A 67 11.52 5.26 18.25
CA THR A 67 10.35 4.42 17.93
C THR A 67 10.75 3.43 16.85
N ALA A 68 10.54 2.12 17.09
CA ALA A 68 11.01 1.11 16.18
C ALA A 68 10.15 1.07 14.89
N LEU A 69 8.85 1.14 15.05
CA LEU A 69 7.87 1.14 13.95
C LEU A 69 6.88 2.29 14.17
N ASP A 70 6.73 3.15 13.18
CA ASP A 70 5.89 4.35 13.29
C ASP A 70 4.69 4.27 12.37
N ILE A 71 3.53 4.06 12.97
CA ILE A 71 2.23 4.06 12.31
C ILE A 71 1.15 4.41 13.32
N GLY A 72 0.28 5.36 13.01
CA GLY A 72 -0.90 5.69 13.81
C GLY A 72 -2.11 4.84 13.46
N THR A 73 -3.09 4.81 14.36
CA THR A 73 -4.36 4.10 14.12
C THR A 73 -5.60 5.00 14.21
N ALA A 74 -5.43 6.29 14.52
CA ALA A 74 -6.56 7.21 14.68
C ALA A 74 -7.33 7.43 13.38
N ASP A 75 -6.66 7.54 12.26
CA ASP A 75 -7.29 7.70 10.94
C ASP A 75 -7.75 6.36 10.33
N GLN A 76 -7.45 5.23 10.96
CA GLN A 76 -7.82 3.85 10.63
C GLN A 76 -7.28 3.35 9.28
N TRP A 77 -7.36 4.15 8.21
CA TRP A 77 -6.95 3.72 6.87
C TRP A 77 -5.47 3.32 6.81
N GLU A 78 -4.60 3.93 7.61
CA GLU A 78 -3.18 3.58 7.70
C GLU A 78 -3.01 2.11 8.11
N SER A 79 -3.76 1.68 9.14
CA SER A 79 -3.72 0.30 9.65
C SER A 79 -4.08 -0.72 8.57
N ALA A 80 -5.05 -0.41 7.72
CA ALA A 80 -5.43 -1.28 6.63
C ALA A 80 -4.49 -1.13 5.42
N THR A 81 -4.24 0.10 4.96
CA THR A 81 -3.52 0.35 3.71
C THR A 81 -2.03 0.15 3.89
N MET A 82 -1.43 0.78 4.91
CA MET A 82 0.01 0.70 5.18
C MET A 82 0.37 -0.51 6.04
N GLY A 83 -0.60 -1.11 6.73
CA GLY A 83 -0.48 -2.36 7.47
C GLY A 83 -0.96 -3.56 6.65
N PHE A 84 -2.24 -3.93 6.80
CA PHE A 84 -2.82 -5.16 6.27
C PHE A 84 -2.60 -5.37 4.76
N GLN A 85 -2.86 -4.34 3.92
CA GLN A 85 -2.70 -4.44 2.46
C GLN A 85 -1.24 -4.40 2.01
N ASN A 86 -0.34 -3.90 2.87
CA ASN A 86 1.10 -3.88 2.59
C ASN A 86 1.69 -5.28 2.77
N ILE A 87 1.53 -5.88 3.95
CA ILE A 87 2.14 -7.18 4.28
C ILE A 87 1.33 -8.38 3.78
N GLY A 88 0.03 -8.23 3.68
CA GLY A 88 -0.89 -9.32 3.41
C GLY A 88 -0.63 -10.11 2.13
N PRO A 89 -0.26 -9.47 0.99
CA PRO A 89 0.08 -10.20 -0.23
C PRO A 89 1.12 -11.31 -0.04
N THR A 90 2.03 -11.14 0.93
CA THR A 90 3.00 -12.18 1.31
C THR A 90 2.31 -13.43 1.87
N TYR A 91 1.23 -13.26 2.63
CA TYR A 91 0.52 -14.37 3.28
C TYR A 91 -0.48 -15.06 2.35
N TRP A 92 -1.29 -14.28 1.59
CA TRP A 92 -2.29 -14.85 0.69
C TRP A 92 -1.83 -15.01 -0.77
N GLN A 93 -0.53 -14.93 -1.05
CA GLN A 93 0.07 -15.14 -2.36
C GLN A 93 -0.39 -14.13 -3.44
N GLY A 94 -0.48 -12.87 -3.07
CA GLY A 94 -0.71 -11.77 -3.99
C GLY A 94 -2.01 -11.89 -4.78
N GLU A 95 -1.90 -11.82 -6.11
CA GLU A 95 -3.05 -11.80 -7.02
C GLU A 95 -3.85 -13.10 -7.00
N ASP A 96 -3.22 -14.25 -6.71
CA ASP A 96 -3.92 -15.53 -6.66
C ASP A 96 -4.89 -15.57 -5.46
N GLY A 97 -4.44 -15.13 -4.27
CA GLY A 97 -5.31 -15.03 -3.10
C GLY A 97 -6.41 -13.98 -3.28
N ARG A 98 -6.09 -12.81 -3.87
CA ARG A 98 -7.10 -11.79 -4.20
C ARG A 98 -8.20 -12.35 -5.12
N LYS A 99 -7.82 -13.05 -6.18
CA LYS A 99 -8.78 -13.68 -7.10
C LYS A 99 -9.59 -14.79 -6.44
N ALA A 100 -8.96 -15.59 -5.57
CA ALA A 100 -9.66 -16.63 -4.81
C ALA A 100 -10.72 -16.03 -3.87
N LEU A 101 -10.43 -14.89 -3.24
CA LEU A 101 -11.42 -14.16 -2.43
C LEU A 101 -12.58 -13.63 -3.27
N ILE A 102 -12.30 -13.06 -4.44
CA ILE A 102 -13.33 -12.60 -5.40
C ILE A 102 -14.16 -13.78 -5.91
N ALA A 103 -13.55 -14.92 -6.20
CA ALA A 103 -14.27 -16.11 -6.64
C ALA A 103 -15.04 -16.83 -5.51
N GLY A 104 -14.87 -16.40 -4.24
CA GLY A 104 -15.47 -17.06 -3.08
C GLY A 104 -14.86 -18.43 -2.75
N THR A 105 -13.72 -18.78 -3.35
CA THR A 105 -12.96 -20.01 -3.05
C THR A 105 -12.01 -19.83 -1.86
N ALA A 106 -11.73 -18.60 -1.46
CA ALA A 106 -11.08 -18.23 -0.21
C ALA A 106 -11.99 -17.29 0.59
N LYS A 107 -11.76 -17.23 1.90
CA LYS A 107 -12.51 -16.44 2.88
C LYS A 107 -11.57 -15.68 3.79
N PHE A 108 -12.02 -14.57 4.36
CA PHE A 108 -11.27 -13.85 5.39
C PHE A 108 -11.02 -14.66 6.66
N THR A 109 -11.76 -15.74 6.86
CA THR A 109 -11.54 -16.70 7.96
C THR A 109 -10.45 -17.73 7.69
N ASP A 110 -9.87 -17.76 6.51
CA ASP A 110 -8.81 -18.71 6.16
C ASP A 110 -7.46 -18.27 6.74
N ALA A 111 -6.60 -19.25 7.01
CA ALA A 111 -5.31 -19.02 7.68
C ALA A 111 -4.46 -17.88 7.08
N PRO A 112 -4.31 -17.70 5.75
CA PRO A 112 -3.51 -16.63 5.20
C PRO A 112 -3.94 -15.23 5.65
N TYR A 113 -5.24 -14.97 5.72
CA TYR A 113 -5.77 -13.68 6.17
C TYR A 113 -5.66 -13.52 7.69
N ILE A 114 -5.96 -14.57 8.44
CA ILE A 114 -5.80 -14.58 9.90
C ILE A 114 -4.34 -14.36 10.30
N ASP A 115 -3.39 -14.99 9.61
CA ASP A 115 -1.96 -14.83 9.88
C ASP A 115 -1.46 -13.42 9.53
N THR A 116 -2.05 -12.77 8.53
CA THR A 116 -1.81 -11.35 8.25
C THR A 116 -2.22 -10.47 9.45
N TRP A 117 -3.39 -10.69 10.06
CA TRP A 117 -3.79 -9.94 11.25
C TRP A 117 -2.99 -10.28 12.49
N LYS A 118 -2.53 -11.53 12.64
CA LYS A 118 -1.60 -11.89 13.73
C LYS A 118 -0.29 -11.12 13.60
N GLU A 119 0.26 -11.03 12.38
CA GLU A 119 1.45 -10.22 12.12
C GLU A 119 1.20 -8.75 12.46
N LEU A 120 0.09 -8.18 11.96
CA LEU A 120 -0.27 -6.80 12.24
C LEU A 120 -0.45 -6.53 13.75
N ALA A 121 -1.09 -7.44 14.49
CA ALA A 121 -1.24 -7.35 15.94
C ALA A 121 0.11 -7.37 16.69
N SER A 122 1.09 -8.07 16.13
CA SER A 122 2.43 -8.18 16.73
C SER A 122 3.25 -6.88 16.67
N TRP A 123 2.81 -5.89 15.90
CA TRP A 123 3.49 -4.60 15.76
C TRP A 123 3.28 -3.68 16.96
N ALA A 124 2.18 -3.83 17.71
CA ALA A 124 1.80 -2.95 18.81
C ALA A 124 2.95 -2.66 19.82
N PRO A 125 3.77 -3.64 20.25
CA PRO A 125 4.86 -3.40 21.18
C PRO A 125 6.01 -2.54 20.64
N TYR A 126 6.06 -2.30 19.34
CA TYR A 126 7.13 -1.56 18.65
C TYR A 126 6.72 -0.15 18.22
N MET A 127 5.42 0.15 18.29
CA MET A 127 4.88 1.48 18.04
C MET A 127 5.10 2.39 19.25
N GLY A 128 5.19 3.69 19.02
CA GLY A 128 5.40 4.67 20.07
C GLY A 128 4.18 4.80 21.01
N ASP A 129 4.41 5.32 22.21
CA ASP A 129 3.34 5.59 23.16
C ASP A 129 2.29 6.52 22.53
N GLY A 130 1.01 6.18 22.67
CA GLY A 130 -0.09 6.99 22.17
C GLY A 130 -0.38 6.83 20.67
N TYR A 131 0.19 5.85 20.00
CA TYR A 131 -0.06 5.57 18.56
C TYR A 131 -1.55 5.45 18.23
N GLN A 132 -2.39 5.06 19.21
CA GLN A 132 -3.84 4.96 19.03
C GLN A 132 -4.50 6.31 18.75
N ALA A 133 -3.91 7.41 19.19
CA ALA A 133 -4.38 8.77 18.96
C ALA A 133 -3.61 9.47 17.81
N GLN A 134 -2.58 8.85 17.31
CA GLN A 134 -1.72 9.37 16.25
C GLN A 134 -2.42 9.27 14.90
N LYS A 135 -2.50 10.40 14.20
CA LYS A 135 -3.02 10.52 12.85
C LYS A 135 -1.89 10.44 11.82
N TYR A 136 -2.24 10.28 10.57
CA TYR A 136 -1.27 10.19 9.47
C TYR A 136 -0.22 11.32 9.44
N PRO A 137 -0.58 12.61 9.58
CA PRO A 137 0.42 13.67 9.65
C PRO A 137 1.34 13.56 10.86
N ASP A 138 0.87 12.99 11.98
CA ASP A 138 1.67 12.81 13.17
C ASP A 138 2.74 11.75 12.95
N SER A 139 2.37 10.60 12.35
CA SER A 139 3.31 9.55 11.93
C SER A 139 4.36 10.09 10.97
N GLN A 140 3.93 10.80 9.92
CA GLN A 140 4.86 11.44 8.99
C GLN A 140 5.85 12.38 9.70
N ASN A 141 5.36 13.19 10.65
CA ASN A 141 6.20 14.11 11.41
C ASN A 141 7.21 13.39 12.29
N LEU A 142 6.82 12.32 12.96
CA LEU A 142 7.70 11.55 13.84
C LEU A 142 8.87 10.95 13.05
N PHE A 143 8.57 10.35 11.90
CA PHE A 143 9.59 9.82 11.01
C PHE A 143 10.48 10.93 10.44
N THR A 144 9.89 12.02 9.98
CA THR A 144 10.58 13.19 9.40
C THR A 144 11.56 13.83 10.36
N LEU A 145 11.21 13.87 11.66
CA LEU A 145 12.06 14.38 12.73
C LEU A 145 13.17 13.40 13.16
N GLY A 146 13.31 12.25 12.49
CA GLY A 146 14.29 11.23 12.82
C GLY A 146 14.05 10.56 14.19
N LYS A 147 12.79 10.53 14.65
CA LYS A 147 12.40 9.90 15.93
C LYS A 147 11.95 8.46 15.75
N ALA A 148 11.64 8.05 14.54
CA ALA A 148 11.24 6.69 14.19
C ALA A 148 12.22 6.07 13.21
N ALA A 149 12.43 4.76 13.34
CA ALA A 149 13.38 4.03 12.52
C ALA A 149 12.77 3.44 11.25
N ILE A 150 11.56 2.90 11.35
CA ILE A 150 10.84 2.27 10.24
C ILE A 150 9.43 2.86 10.17
N TYR A 151 8.99 3.13 8.95
CA TYR A 151 7.67 3.65 8.62
C TYR A 151 7.03 2.74 7.56
N PRO A 152 5.96 1.99 7.89
CA PRO A 152 5.18 1.29 6.89
C PRO A 152 4.61 2.32 5.93
N ALA A 153 4.88 2.19 4.64
CA ALA A 153 4.66 3.28 3.69
C ALA A 153 4.02 2.81 2.39
N GLY A 154 3.51 3.77 1.68
CA GLY A 154 3.46 3.68 0.24
C GLY A 154 4.48 4.63 -0.38
N SER A 155 4.80 4.39 -1.63
CA SER A 155 5.74 5.25 -2.37
C SER A 155 5.29 6.71 -2.46
N TRP A 156 4.02 7.00 -2.20
CA TRP A 156 3.46 8.38 -2.16
C TRP A 156 4.03 9.25 -1.03
N ASP A 157 4.67 8.69 -0.02
CA ASP A 157 5.29 9.43 1.07
C ASP A 157 6.65 10.04 0.70
N ILE A 158 7.29 9.54 -0.35
CA ILE A 158 8.60 10.00 -0.82
C ILE A 158 8.66 11.53 -0.95
N PRO A 159 7.72 12.22 -1.65
CA PRO A 159 7.79 13.67 -1.82
C PRO A 159 7.68 14.46 -0.52
N THR A 160 7.07 13.87 0.51
CA THR A 160 6.96 14.50 1.84
C THR A 160 8.28 14.41 2.57
N PHE A 161 8.91 13.24 2.55
CA PHE A 161 10.18 13.01 3.26
C PHE A 161 11.37 13.70 2.59
N GLU A 162 11.37 13.82 1.27
CA GLU A 162 12.41 14.55 0.52
C GLU A 162 12.51 16.06 0.87
N LYS A 163 11.43 16.65 1.39
CA LYS A 163 11.44 18.06 1.82
C LYS A 163 12.30 18.29 3.04
N GLN A 164 12.72 17.23 3.73
CA GLN A 164 13.55 17.31 4.93
C GLN A 164 15.01 17.04 4.57
N ALA A 165 15.80 18.12 4.51
CA ALA A 165 17.19 18.08 4.04
C ALA A 165 18.09 17.14 4.87
N ASP A 166 17.81 16.99 6.16
CA ASP A 166 18.62 16.19 7.09
C ASP A 166 18.15 14.74 7.21
N LEU A 167 16.95 14.41 6.69
CA LEU A 167 16.43 13.05 6.70
C LEU A 167 17.08 12.22 5.60
N LYS A 168 17.78 11.17 5.99
CA LYS A 168 18.30 10.17 5.06
C LYS A 168 17.47 8.91 5.17
N PHE A 169 16.86 8.49 4.09
CA PHE A 169 15.96 7.34 4.08
C PHE A 169 16.16 6.49 2.83
N ALA A 170 15.74 5.25 2.94
CA ALA A 170 15.70 4.26 1.86
C ALA A 170 14.47 3.37 2.09
N ALA A 171 14.25 2.40 1.20
CA ALA A 171 13.09 1.54 1.29
C ALA A 171 13.44 0.06 1.14
N PHE A 172 12.58 -0.82 1.68
CA PHE A 172 12.62 -2.25 1.46
C PHE A 172 11.20 -2.80 1.22
N PRO A 173 11.07 -3.88 0.41
CA PRO A 173 9.76 -4.49 0.14
C PRO A 173 9.22 -5.21 1.37
N PRO A 174 7.90 -5.54 1.42
CA PRO A 174 7.36 -6.36 2.49
C PRO A 174 8.18 -7.65 2.65
N PRO A 175 8.63 -7.97 3.88
CA PRO A 175 9.41 -9.19 4.14
C PRO A 175 8.61 -10.44 3.81
N VAL A 176 9.29 -11.47 3.28
CA VAL A 176 8.67 -12.77 3.05
C VAL A 176 8.55 -13.57 4.34
N VAL A 177 7.60 -14.52 4.41
CA VAL A 177 7.41 -15.33 5.64
C VAL A 177 8.67 -16.18 5.92
N LYS A 178 9.22 -16.81 4.89
CA LYS A 178 10.42 -17.65 5.00
C LYS A 178 11.42 -17.28 3.92
N ALA A 179 12.70 -17.43 4.21
CA ALA A 179 13.76 -17.23 3.23
C ALA A 179 13.55 -18.15 2.01
N GLY A 180 13.59 -17.55 0.83
CA GLY A 180 13.35 -18.23 -0.44
C GLY A 180 11.89 -18.22 -0.92
N ASP A 181 10.95 -17.74 -0.11
CA ASP A 181 9.56 -17.56 -0.55
C ASP A 181 9.46 -16.49 -1.65
N GLN A 182 8.41 -16.58 -2.45
CA GLN A 182 8.11 -15.56 -3.46
C GLN A 182 7.76 -14.24 -2.77
N CYS A 183 8.45 -13.18 -3.16
CA CYS A 183 8.11 -11.81 -2.77
C CYS A 183 6.86 -11.33 -3.49
N TYR A 184 5.99 -10.60 -2.77
CA TYR A 184 4.81 -9.94 -3.30
C TYR A 184 4.78 -8.46 -2.89
N ILE A 185 4.28 -7.61 -3.78
CA ILE A 185 4.05 -6.18 -3.52
C ILE A 185 2.63 -5.78 -3.90
N SER A 186 2.04 -4.86 -3.16
CA SER A 186 0.84 -4.15 -3.60
C SER A 186 1.26 -2.98 -4.48
N ASP A 187 0.98 -3.06 -5.78
CA ASP A 187 1.20 -2.00 -6.78
C ASP A 187 -0.17 -1.48 -7.19
N GLN A 188 -0.71 -0.59 -6.36
CA GLN A 188 -2.10 -0.13 -6.46
C GLN A 188 -2.28 0.87 -7.59
N LEU A 189 -3.23 0.60 -8.47
CA LEU A 189 -3.71 1.56 -9.47
C LEU A 189 -4.44 2.69 -8.72
N ASP A 190 -3.81 3.86 -8.64
CA ASP A 190 -4.23 4.90 -7.70
C ASP A 190 -4.92 6.09 -8.40
N HIS A 191 -4.25 6.72 -9.33
CA HIS A 191 -4.76 7.92 -9.99
C HIS A 191 -5.37 7.63 -11.37
N GLY A 192 -6.61 8.12 -11.57
CA GLY A 192 -7.26 8.23 -12.86
C GLY A 192 -8.03 9.54 -12.99
N ILE A 193 -8.03 10.17 -14.16
CA ILE A 193 -8.80 11.40 -14.41
C ILE A 193 -9.89 11.14 -15.44
N GLY A 194 -11.14 11.39 -15.04
CA GLY A 194 -12.32 11.41 -15.90
C GLY A 194 -12.79 12.82 -16.22
N LEU A 195 -13.63 12.94 -17.24
CA LEU A 195 -14.29 14.19 -17.61
C LEU A 195 -15.70 14.25 -17.04
N ASN A 196 -16.08 15.42 -16.51
CA ASN A 196 -17.47 15.71 -16.25
C ASN A 196 -18.16 16.06 -17.58
N PRO A 197 -19.10 15.26 -18.11
CA PRO A 197 -19.73 15.52 -19.40
C PRO A 197 -20.59 16.81 -19.43
N LYS A 198 -20.93 17.36 -18.25
CA LYS A 198 -21.67 18.61 -18.11
C LYS A 198 -20.76 19.84 -17.96
N SER A 199 -19.44 19.66 -18.10
CA SER A 199 -18.52 20.81 -18.01
C SER A 199 -18.75 21.80 -19.14
N PRO A 200 -18.85 23.13 -18.86
CA PRO A 200 -18.93 24.13 -19.91
C PRO A 200 -17.63 24.25 -20.73
N ASN A 201 -16.52 23.69 -20.22
CA ASN A 201 -15.20 23.75 -20.85
C ASN A 201 -14.76 22.35 -21.34
N LEU A 202 -15.67 21.54 -21.85
CA LEU A 202 -15.41 20.12 -22.18
C LEU A 202 -14.28 19.94 -23.20
N ASP A 203 -14.19 20.81 -24.21
CA ASP A 203 -13.15 20.70 -25.27
C ASP A 203 -11.75 21.05 -24.72
N ALA A 204 -11.64 22.05 -23.88
CA ALA A 204 -10.39 22.35 -23.19
C ALA A 204 -9.98 21.19 -22.26
N ALA A 205 -10.91 20.59 -21.54
CA ALA A 205 -10.68 19.42 -20.68
C ALA A 205 -10.24 18.19 -21.49
N LYS A 206 -10.82 17.95 -22.67
CA LYS A 206 -10.36 16.88 -23.59
C LYS A 206 -8.94 17.12 -24.08
N THR A 207 -8.61 18.37 -24.45
CA THR A 207 -7.26 18.75 -24.86
C THR A 207 -6.25 18.46 -23.74
N PHE A 208 -6.57 18.84 -22.51
CA PHE A 208 -5.75 18.53 -21.33
C PHE A 208 -5.59 17.01 -21.13
N LEU A 209 -6.68 16.23 -21.17
CA LEU A 209 -6.59 14.77 -21.02
C LEU A 209 -5.80 14.08 -22.15
N THR A 210 -5.84 14.64 -23.36
CA THR A 210 -5.00 14.14 -24.45
C THR A 210 -3.52 14.30 -24.15
N TRP A 211 -3.13 15.42 -23.56
CA TRP A 211 -1.77 15.60 -23.08
C TRP A 211 -1.44 14.71 -21.88
N VAL A 212 -2.35 14.55 -20.91
CA VAL A 212 -2.18 13.65 -19.76
C VAL A 212 -1.95 12.19 -20.22
N ALA A 213 -2.58 11.78 -21.31
CA ALA A 213 -2.39 10.45 -21.91
C ALA A 213 -1.08 10.30 -22.72
N SER A 214 -0.23 11.33 -22.75
CA SER A 214 0.98 11.33 -23.56
C SER A 214 2.24 10.89 -22.78
N PRO A 215 3.27 10.37 -23.50
CA PRO A 215 4.57 10.09 -22.90
C PRO A 215 5.24 11.31 -22.27
N SER A 216 5.02 12.51 -22.82
CA SER A 216 5.61 13.75 -22.29
C SER A 216 5.05 14.10 -20.91
N PHE A 217 3.74 13.94 -20.69
CA PHE A 217 3.15 14.09 -19.36
C PHE A 217 3.72 13.06 -18.39
N ALA A 218 3.78 11.78 -18.79
CA ALA A 218 4.28 10.71 -17.95
C ALA A 218 5.72 10.99 -17.45
N ALA A 219 6.59 11.52 -18.32
CA ALA A 219 7.97 11.89 -17.95
C ALA A 219 8.02 13.06 -16.95
N VAL A 220 7.16 14.07 -17.13
CA VAL A 220 7.05 15.20 -16.19
C VAL A 220 6.51 14.73 -14.84
N TYR A 221 5.43 13.96 -14.86
CA TYR A 221 4.72 13.49 -13.66
C TYR A 221 5.60 12.62 -12.76
N ALA A 222 6.31 11.64 -13.34
CA ALA A 222 7.18 10.74 -12.60
C ALA A 222 8.30 11.43 -11.81
N ASN A 223 8.76 12.59 -12.31
CA ASN A 223 9.87 13.33 -11.70
C ASN A 223 9.41 14.55 -10.89
N ALA A 224 8.17 15.01 -11.08
CA ALA A 224 7.56 16.03 -10.24
C ALA A 224 6.95 15.46 -8.96
N LEU A 225 6.50 14.19 -8.99
CA LEU A 225 5.92 13.46 -7.87
C LEU A 225 6.58 12.08 -7.76
N PRO A 226 7.84 11.99 -7.28
CA PRO A 226 8.52 10.72 -7.10
C PRO A 226 7.70 9.78 -6.22
N GLY A 227 7.61 8.50 -6.63
CA GLY A 227 6.77 7.52 -5.94
C GLY A 227 5.34 7.36 -6.47
N PHE A 228 4.90 8.25 -7.37
CA PHE A 228 3.72 8.03 -8.21
C PHE A 228 4.17 7.59 -9.60
N PHE A 229 4.00 6.31 -9.89
CA PHE A 229 4.56 5.67 -11.08
C PHE A 229 3.59 5.71 -12.25
N PRO A 230 3.91 6.45 -13.33
CA PRO A 230 3.04 6.53 -14.49
C PRO A 230 2.68 5.17 -15.06
N LEU A 231 1.42 5.00 -15.40
CA LEU A 231 0.88 3.78 -16.01
C LEU A 231 1.05 3.75 -17.53
N SER A 232 1.66 4.78 -18.11
CA SER A 232 2.00 4.83 -19.54
C SER A 232 3.01 3.74 -19.91
N ASN A 233 2.88 3.18 -21.11
CA ASN A 233 3.85 2.24 -21.70
C ASN A 233 5.18 2.91 -22.08
N ALA A 234 5.30 4.23 -21.93
CA ALA A 234 6.54 4.95 -22.23
C ALA A 234 7.67 4.54 -21.29
N LYS A 235 8.88 4.40 -21.84
CA LYS A 235 10.07 4.24 -21.02
C LYS A 235 10.41 5.58 -20.35
N ILE A 236 10.31 5.64 -19.04
CA ILE A 236 10.52 6.85 -18.25
C ILE A 236 11.79 6.68 -17.42
N ASP A 237 12.65 7.67 -17.45
CA ASP A 237 13.80 7.80 -16.56
C ASP A 237 13.34 8.50 -15.26
N VAL A 238 13.06 7.69 -14.24
CA VAL A 238 12.79 8.18 -12.89
C VAL A 238 14.11 8.57 -12.25
N LYS A 239 14.20 9.77 -11.70
CA LYS A 239 15.48 10.32 -11.19
C LYS A 239 15.68 10.01 -9.71
N ASP A 240 14.62 10.08 -8.92
CA ASP A 240 14.68 9.86 -7.50
C ASP A 240 15.19 8.47 -7.12
N PRO A 241 16.19 8.35 -6.21
CA PRO A 241 16.80 7.08 -5.87
C PRO A 241 15.86 6.15 -5.09
N VAL A 242 15.00 6.67 -4.21
CA VAL A 242 14.07 5.85 -3.41
C VAL A 242 12.91 5.38 -4.29
N ALA A 243 12.39 6.23 -5.16
CA ALA A 243 11.40 5.81 -6.16
C ALA A 243 11.96 4.71 -7.08
N LYS A 244 13.26 4.77 -7.46
CA LYS A 244 13.93 3.68 -8.19
C LYS A 244 13.96 2.38 -7.40
N GLN A 245 14.17 2.42 -6.07
CA GLN A 245 14.11 1.23 -5.22
C GLN A 245 12.73 0.57 -5.30
N PHE A 246 11.66 1.34 -5.09
CA PHE A 246 10.29 0.83 -5.23
C PHE A 246 10.04 0.21 -6.61
N LEU A 247 10.44 0.89 -7.68
CA LEU A 247 10.27 0.37 -9.04
C LEU A 247 11.05 -0.92 -9.31
N SER A 248 12.21 -1.10 -8.68
CA SER A 248 13.03 -2.30 -8.86
C SER A 248 12.30 -3.56 -8.36
N TRP A 249 11.41 -3.43 -7.39
CA TRP A 249 10.64 -4.56 -6.85
C TRP A 249 9.67 -5.17 -7.88
N ARG A 250 9.25 -4.42 -8.90
CA ARG A 250 8.48 -4.98 -10.03
C ARG A 250 9.23 -6.06 -10.80
N GLN A 251 10.56 -6.09 -10.70
CA GLN A 251 11.40 -7.08 -11.38
C GLN A 251 11.64 -8.33 -10.52
N THR A 252 11.55 -8.20 -9.20
CA THR A 252 11.89 -9.25 -8.24
C THR A 252 10.67 -9.84 -7.53
N CYS A 253 9.62 -9.04 -7.34
CA CYS A 253 8.39 -9.42 -6.65
C CYS A 253 7.22 -9.54 -7.64
N LYS A 254 6.25 -10.39 -7.32
CA LYS A 254 4.97 -10.42 -8.03
C LYS A 254 4.07 -9.27 -7.53
N ALA A 255 3.53 -8.49 -8.46
CA ALA A 255 2.63 -7.39 -8.13
C ALA A 255 1.17 -7.87 -8.02
N THR A 256 0.45 -7.26 -7.09
CA THR A 256 -1.01 -7.35 -6.96
C THR A 256 -1.56 -5.95 -6.68
N ILE A 257 -2.88 -5.80 -6.65
CA ILE A 257 -3.55 -4.61 -6.12
C ILE A 257 -4.17 -4.94 -4.76
N ARG A 258 -4.70 -3.94 -4.06
CA ARG A 258 -5.40 -4.15 -2.79
C ARG A 258 -6.54 -5.15 -2.96
N ASN A 259 -6.70 -6.07 -2.02
CA ASN A 259 -7.72 -7.12 -2.12
C ASN A 259 -9.16 -6.60 -2.01
N SER A 260 -9.38 -5.47 -1.36
CA SER A 260 -10.66 -4.76 -1.30
C SER A 260 -11.08 -4.14 -2.65
N TYR A 261 -10.15 -3.92 -3.56
CA TYR A 261 -10.37 -3.21 -4.81
C TYR A 261 -10.79 -4.20 -5.92
N GLN A 262 -11.70 -3.95 -6.73
CA GLN A 262 -12.79 -3.00 -6.97
C GLN A 262 -14.13 -3.61 -6.58
N ILE A 263 -14.32 -4.90 -6.94
CA ILE A 263 -15.59 -5.63 -6.86
C ILE A 263 -16.06 -5.73 -5.42
N LEU A 264 -15.15 -6.09 -4.53
CA LEU A 264 -15.43 -6.29 -3.11
C LEU A 264 -15.72 -4.97 -2.36
N ASN A 265 -15.60 -3.84 -3.05
CA ASN A 265 -15.84 -2.51 -2.48
C ASN A 265 -17.16 -1.87 -2.94
N ARG A 266 -18.01 -2.59 -3.68
CA ARG A 266 -19.22 -2.03 -4.29
C ARG A 266 -20.46 -2.10 -3.44
N GLY A 267 -20.46 -2.95 -2.42
CA GLY A 267 -21.63 -3.20 -1.58
C GLY A 267 -21.65 -2.40 -0.28
N THR A 268 -22.63 -2.73 0.54
CA THR A 268 -22.81 -2.18 1.87
C THR A 268 -23.03 -3.33 2.87
N PRO A 269 -22.17 -3.47 3.89
CA PRO A 269 -21.00 -2.65 4.21
C PRO A 269 -19.91 -2.66 3.12
N ASN A 270 -19.19 -1.55 2.99
CA ASN A 270 -18.10 -1.41 2.04
C ASN A 270 -16.83 -2.06 2.60
N LEU A 271 -16.24 -3.02 1.90
CA LEU A 271 -15.12 -3.79 2.41
C LEU A 271 -13.89 -2.94 2.77
N GLU A 272 -13.60 -1.90 2.00
CA GLU A 272 -12.47 -1.00 2.28
C GLU A 272 -12.62 -0.34 3.66
N ASN A 273 -13.81 0.23 3.93
CA ASN A 273 -14.10 0.89 5.20
C ASN A 273 -14.09 -0.08 6.38
N GLU A 274 -14.64 -1.29 6.19
CA GLU A 274 -14.61 -2.33 7.23
C GLU A 274 -13.18 -2.78 7.53
N LEU A 275 -12.33 -2.92 6.49
CA LEU A 275 -10.91 -3.24 6.67
C LEU A 275 -10.18 -2.16 7.48
N TRP A 276 -10.49 -0.87 7.27
CA TRP A 276 -9.90 0.23 8.05
C TRP A 276 -10.19 0.07 9.53
N GLY A 277 -11.46 -0.06 9.88
CA GLY A 277 -11.90 -0.21 11.27
C GLY A 277 -11.38 -1.47 11.94
N VAL A 278 -11.47 -2.61 11.25
CA VAL A 278 -11.02 -3.91 11.76
C VAL A 278 -9.51 -3.94 11.97
N SER A 279 -8.73 -3.45 11.00
CA SER A 279 -7.25 -3.44 11.11
C SER A 279 -6.78 -2.55 12.25
N ALA A 280 -7.39 -1.37 12.42
CA ALA A 280 -7.08 -0.48 13.55
C ALA A 280 -7.42 -1.14 14.90
N GLN A 281 -8.58 -1.80 15.01
CA GLN A 281 -8.95 -2.52 16.23
C GLN A 281 -7.99 -3.68 16.56
N VAL A 282 -7.53 -4.41 15.54
CA VAL A 282 -6.54 -5.48 15.73
C VAL A 282 -5.22 -4.93 16.23
N MET A 283 -4.71 -3.86 15.61
CA MET A 283 -3.46 -3.20 16.05
C MET A 283 -3.56 -2.64 17.47
N ASN A 284 -4.75 -2.15 17.84
CA ASN A 284 -5.01 -1.60 19.18
C ASN A 284 -5.29 -2.69 20.23
N GLY A 285 -5.29 -3.97 19.86
CA GLY A 285 -5.62 -5.09 20.76
C GLY A 285 -7.10 -5.17 21.16
N ALA A 286 -7.96 -4.38 20.51
CA ALA A 286 -9.40 -4.35 20.78
C ALA A 286 -10.18 -5.48 20.08
N LEU A 287 -9.61 -6.08 19.03
CA LEU A 287 -10.19 -7.17 18.26
C LEU A 287 -9.15 -8.25 18.02
N ALA A 288 -9.49 -9.50 18.34
CA ALA A 288 -8.61 -10.63 18.07
C ALA A 288 -8.55 -10.94 16.55
N PRO A 289 -7.40 -11.41 16.00
CA PRO A 289 -7.23 -11.74 14.58
C PRO A 289 -8.33 -12.66 14.00
N ASP A 290 -8.70 -13.72 14.71
CA ASP A 290 -9.76 -14.61 14.27
C ASP A 290 -11.15 -13.95 14.25
N ALA A 291 -11.41 -13.03 15.18
CA ALA A 291 -12.65 -12.25 15.21
C ALA A 291 -12.70 -11.24 14.05
N ALA A 292 -11.57 -10.66 13.69
CA ALA A 292 -11.42 -9.78 12.53
C ALA A 292 -11.83 -10.48 11.23
N GLY A 293 -11.30 -11.67 10.99
CA GLY A 293 -11.67 -12.47 9.82
C GLY A 293 -13.16 -12.83 9.78
N LYS A 294 -13.73 -13.23 10.92
CA LYS A 294 -15.17 -13.55 11.02
C LYS A 294 -16.04 -12.32 10.75
N GLN A 295 -15.70 -11.17 11.31
CA GLN A 295 -16.45 -9.94 11.11
C GLN A 295 -16.44 -9.53 9.65
N LEU A 296 -15.26 -9.44 9.01
CA LEU A 296 -15.16 -9.05 7.60
C LEU A 296 -15.86 -10.03 6.67
N GLN A 297 -15.76 -11.35 6.94
CA GLN A 297 -16.47 -12.34 6.14
C GLN A 297 -17.98 -12.18 6.28
N ALA A 298 -18.48 -11.98 7.49
CA ALA A 298 -19.91 -11.78 7.74
C ALA A 298 -20.43 -10.48 7.08
N ASP A 299 -19.62 -9.42 7.06
CA ASP A 299 -19.98 -8.16 6.41
C ASP A 299 -20.00 -8.31 4.88
N LEU A 300 -19.02 -9.01 4.32
CA LEU A 300 -18.98 -9.31 2.89
C LEU A 300 -20.16 -10.19 2.46
N ASP A 301 -20.49 -11.23 3.23
CA ASP A 301 -21.56 -12.18 2.94
C ASP A 301 -22.97 -11.53 2.94
N LYS A 302 -23.13 -10.28 3.43
CA LYS A 302 -24.41 -9.56 3.39
C LYS A 302 -24.83 -9.19 1.96
N TRP A 303 -23.87 -9.04 1.06
CA TRP A 303 -24.15 -8.54 -0.27
C TRP A 303 -23.36 -9.22 -1.40
N TYR A 304 -22.23 -9.83 -1.10
CA TYR A 304 -21.37 -10.45 -2.10
C TYR A 304 -21.54 -11.94 -2.14
N HIS A 305 -22.13 -12.42 -3.24
CA HIS A 305 -22.40 -13.83 -3.49
C HIS A 305 -21.83 -14.21 -4.86
N PRO A 306 -20.54 -14.57 -4.94
CA PRO A 306 -19.93 -14.96 -6.22
C PRO A 306 -20.64 -16.18 -6.80
N ALA A 307 -20.87 -16.17 -8.11
CA ALA A 307 -21.44 -17.33 -8.80
C ALA A 307 -20.52 -18.54 -8.61
N LYS A 308 -21.12 -19.68 -8.23
CA LYS A 308 -20.41 -20.96 -8.10
C LYS A 308 -19.99 -21.49 -9.45
#